data_74c063073ae432c9c75a5fac78b02490
#
_entry.id   74c063073ae432c9c75a5fac78b02490
#
_cell.length_a   1.000
_cell.length_b   1.000
_cell.length_c   1.000
_cell.angle_alpha   90.00
_cell.angle_beta   90.00
_cell.angle_gamma   90.00
#
_symmetry.space_group_name_H-M   'P 1'
#
loop_
_entity.id
_entity.type
_entity.pdbx_description
1 polymer ?
#
loop_
_entity_poly.entity_id
_entity_poly.type
_entity_poly.pdbx_seq_one_letter_code
_entity_poly.pdbx_strand_id
1 'polypeptide(L)'
;MVEPLTLLSPEGRRAAIEKAGFNTFLLPSEAVYIDLLTDSGTNAMSDRQWSRLMMGDEAYAGSRSFDRLEEAVRRFYGFRHVVPTHQGRGAENLLSRILIRPGHVIPQNMYFTTTRAHQELNGGRFEDVI
;
A
#
# COMPACT_ATOMS: atom_id res chain seq x y z
N MET A 1 0.88 15.79 7.09
CA MET A 1 2.04 16.37 7.80
C MET A 1 3.30 16.07 7.00
N VAL A 2 4.24 16.99 6.92
CA VAL A 2 5.50 16.82 6.18
C VAL A 2 6.62 16.99 7.19
N GLU A 3 7.34 15.91 7.44
CA GLU A 3 8.43 15.87 8.42
C GLU A 3 9.63 15.14 7.84
N PRO A 4 10.86 15.52 8.23
CA PRO A 4 12.04 14.72 7.92
C PRO A 4 11.90 13.33 8.59
N LEU A 5 12.15 12.27 7.85
CA LEU A 5 12.15 10.93 8.42
C LEU A 5 13.50 10.67 9.12
N THR A 6 13.44 10.28 10.38
CA THR A 6 14.61 9.94 11.19
C THR A 6 14.59 8.46 11.54
N LEU A 7 15.62 7.74 11.14
CA LEU A 7 15.82 6.36 11.56
C LEU A 7 16.60 6.35 12.89
N LEU A 8 15.91 6.03 13.97
CA LEU A 8 16.54 5.87 15.28
C LEU A 8 17.54 4.70 15.31
N SER A 9 18.56 4.81 16.14
CA SER A 9 19.45 3.67 16.45
C SER A 9 18.66 2.51 17.08
N PRO A 10 19.19 1.28 17.07
CA PRO A 10 18.54 0.15 17.76
C PRO A 10 18.23 0.43 19.22
N GLU A 11 19.13 1.09 19.92
CA GLU A 11 18.99 1.49 21.34
C GLU A 11 17.87 2.53 21.51
N GLY A 12 17.83 3.53 20.62
CA GLY A 12 16.77 4.55 20.59
C GLY A 12 15.40 3.94 20.35
N ARG A 13 15.28 2.98 19.43
CA ARG A 13 14.02 2.25 19.19
C ARG A 13 13.57 1.42 20.39
N ARG A 14 14.53 0.75 21.05
CA ARG A 14 14.26 0.01 22.29
C ARG A 14 13.72 0.94 23.38
N ALA A 15 14.40 2.04 23.64
CA ALA A 15 13.98 3.01 24.65
C ALA A 15 12.59 3.59 24.34
N ALA A 16 12.30 3.88 23.07
CA ALA A 16 11.00 4.39 22.66
C ALA A 16 9.86 3.39 22.91
N ILE A 17 10.04 2.11 22.55
CA ILE A 17 8.99 1.09 22.75
C ILE A 17 8.82 0.72 24.23
N GLU A 18 9.87 0.71 25.01
CA GLU A 18 9.80 0.51 26.46
C GLU A 18 9.04 1.66 27.14
N LYS A 19 9.34 2.91 26.78
CA LYS A 19 8.61 4.09 27.26
C LYS A 19 7.13 4.07 26.86
N ALA A 20 6.81 3.52 25.70
CA ALA A 20 5.44 3.32 25.22
C ALA A 20 4.74 2.10 25.87
N GLY A 21 5.37 1.43 26.85
CA GLY A 21 4.81 0.24 27.49
C GLY A 21 4.59 -0.92 26.53
N PHE A 22 5.44 -1.06 25.51
CA PHE A 22 5.33 -2.04 24.43
C PHE A 22 4.03 -1.93 23.61
N ASN A 23 3.37 -0.77 23.66
CA ASN A 23 2.21 -0.47 22.84
C ASN A 23 2.62 0.43 21.66
N THR A 24 2.59 -0.12 20.46
CA THR A 24 2.99 0.58 19.23
C THR A 24 2.12 1.80 18.91
N PHE A 25 0.86 1.84 19.39
CA PHE A 25 -0.03 2.99 19.23
C PHE A 25 0.34 4.19 20.11
N LEU A 26 1.21 3.99 21.11
CA LEU A 26 1.67 5.04 22.01
C LEU A 26 3.09 5.56 21.67
N LEU A 27 3.65 5.09 20.56
CA LEU A 27 4.92 5.63 20.08
C LEU A 27 4.75 7.09 19.64
N PRO A 28 5.66 8.00 20.02
CA PRO A 28 5.66 9.36 19.49
C PRO A 28 6.05 9.36 18.01
N SER A 29 5.51 10.29 17.23
CA SER A 29 5.70 10.35 15.77
C SER A 29 7.17 10.38 15.35
N GLU A 30 8.01 11.07 16.09
CA GLU A 30 9.46 11.15 15.84
C GLU A 30 10.19 9.80 16.02
N ALA A 31 9.57 8.83 16.69
CA ALA A 31 10.11 7.49 16.85
C ALA A 31 9.63 6.50 15.80
N VAL A 32 8.72 6.92 14.93
CA VAL A 32 8.13 6.08 13.87
C VAL A 32 8.78 6.42 12.52
N TYR A 33 9.55 5.49 11.97
CA TYR A 33 10.15 5.63 10.65
C TYR A 33 9.18 5.27 9.52
N ILE A 34 8.51 4.15 9.66
CA ILE A 34 7.47 3.67 8.72
C ILE A 34 6.28 3.19 9.55
N ASP A 35 5.11 3.76 9.32
CA ASP A 35 3.88 3.32 9.95
C ASP A 35 3.16 2.31 9.04
N LEU A 36 3.08 1.06 9.49
CA LEU A 36 2.34 -0.02 8.83
C LEU A 36 1.06 -0.41 9.57
N LEU A 37 0.74 0.28 10.68
CA LEU A 37 -0.45 0.02 11.49
C LEU A 37 -1.65 0.85 11.04
N THR A 38 -1.40 2.11 10.70
CA THR A 38 -2.47 3.07 10.36
C THR A 38 -2.50 3.29 8.86
N ASP A 39 -3.18 2.42 8.14
CA ASP A 39 -3.32 2.49 6.69
C ASP A 39 -4.51 3.36 6.23
N SER A 40 -5.41 3.71 7.13
CA SER A 40 -6.65 4.45 6.82
C SER A 40 -6.57 5.91 7.27
N GLY A 41 -6.41 6.81 6.31
CA GLY A 41 -6.60 8.25 6.51
C GLY A 41 -5.39 9.01 7.08
N THR A 42 -4.32 8.34 7.44
CA THR A 42 -3.10 8.97 7.96
C THR A 42 -1.86 8.44 7.25
N ASN A 43 -1.47 9.08 6.17
CA ASN A 43 -0.21 8.79 5.52
C ASN A 43 0.77 9.95 5.78
N ALA A 44 1.92 9.62 6.34
CA ALA A 44 3.03 10.55 6.42
C ALA A 44 3.91 10.40 5.17
N MET A 45 4.22 11.51 4.54
CA MET A 45 5.21 11.58 3.48
C MET A 45 6.42 12.34 4.00
N SER A 46 7.63 11.92 3.61
CA SER A 46 8.82 12.69 3.92
C SER A 46 8.81 14.04 3.18
N ASP A 47 9.57 15.00 3.68
CA ASP A 47 9.83 16.27 3.00
C ASP A 47 10.38 16.06 1.59
N ARG A 48 11.23 15.05 1.40
CA ARG A 48 11.78 14.67 0.08
C ARG A 48 10.73 14.08 -0.85
N GLN A 49 9.81 13.27 -0.35
CA GLN A 49 8.68 12.77 -1.16
C GLN A 49 7.78 13.91 -1.59
N TRP A 50 7.47 14.83 -0.68
CA TRP A 50 6.68 16.03 -0.97
C TRP A 50 7.36 16.92 -2.01
N SER A 51 8.65 17.18 -1.84
CA SER A 51 9.45 17.94 -2.81
C SER A 51 9.42 17.28 -4.20
N ARG A 52 9.55 15.96 -4.27
CA ARG A 52 9.49 15.23 -5.55
C ARG A 52 8.10 15.23 -6.18
N LEU A 53 7.05 15.20 -5.38
CA LEU A 53 5.68 15.35 -5.86
C LEU A 53 5.49 16.69 -6.59
N MET A 54 6.00 17.79 -6.01
CA MET A 54 5.90 19.11 -6.60
C MET A 54 6.74 19.28 -7.87
N MET A 55 7.70 18.40 -8.13
CA MET A 55 8.53 18.38 -9.34
C MET A 55 8.06 17.35 -10.37
N GLY A 56 6.90 16.74 -10.16
CA GLY A 56 6.29 15.84 -11.12
C GLY A 56 5.99 16.55 -12.44
N ASP A 57 6.09 15.81 -13.52
CA ASP A 57 5.67 16.28 -14.83
C ASP A 57 4.27 15.80 -15.19
N GLU A 58 3.60 16.56 -16.04
CA GLU A 58 2.30 16.24 -16.57
C GLU A 58 2.37 16.11 -18.08
N ALA A 59 1.82 15.04 -18.61
CA ALA A 59 1.70 14.83 -20.05
C ALA A 59 0.49 13.95 -20.35
N TYR A 60 -0.19 14.20 -21.46
CA TYR A 60 -1.26 13.34 -21.96
C TYR A 60 -0.75 11.91 -22.21
N ALA A 61 0.44 11.79 -22.73
CA ALA A 61 1.17 10.53 -22.88
C ALA A 61 2.67 10.80 -22.78
N GLY A 62 3.44 9.87 -22.22
CA GLY A 62 4.89 9.97 -22.12
C GLY A 62 5.38 10.83 -20.93
N SER A 63 4.70 10.76 -19.80
CA SER A 63 5.18 11.35 -18.54
C SER A 63 6.44 10.63 -18.05
N ARG A 64 7.51 11.39 -17.83
CA ARG A 64 8.75 10.86 -17.25
C ARG A 64 8.56 10.35 -15.82
N SER A 65 7.61 10.91 -15.09
CA SER A 65 7.26 10.43 -13.75
C SER A 65 6.63 9.05 -13.81
N PHE A 66 5.82 8.77 -14.83
CA PHE A 66 5.27 7.44 -15.07
C PHE A 66 6.35 6.43 -15.47
N ASP A 67 7.24 6.79 -16.38
CA ASP A 67 8.36 5.94 -16.78
C ASP A 67 9.22 5.53 -15.57
N ARG A 68 9.50 6.49 -14.67
CA ARG A 68 10.23 6.23 -13.42
C ARG A 68 9.47 5.31 -12.47
N LEU A 69 8.14 5.41 -12.41
CA LEU A 69 7.30 4.49 -11.64
C LEU A 69 7.41 3.06 -12.19
N GLU A 70 7.27 2.89 -13.51
CA GLU A 70 7.43 1.58 -14.16
C GLU A 70 8.80 0.97 -13.90
N GLU A 71 9.85 1.79 -14.03
CA GLU A 71 11.22 1.37 -13.79
C GLU A 71 11.44 0.94 -12.32
N ALA A 72 10.88 1.69 -11.37
CA ALA A 72 10.92 1.34 -9.96
C ALA A 72 10.18 0.03 -9.67
N VAL A 73 8.97 -0.15 -10.20
CA VAL A 73 8.20 -1.40 -10.05
C VAL A 73 8.96 -2.58 -10.64
N ARG A 74 9.54 -2.42 -11.83
CA ARG A 74 10.35 -3.46 -12.47
C ARG A 74 11.56 -3.82 -11.64
N ARG A 75 12.23 -2.82 -11.08
CA ARG A 75 13.42 -3.02 -10.24
C ARG A 75 13.13 -3.75 -8.93
N PHE A 76 12.03 -3.40 -8.25
CA PHE A 76 11.75 -3.94 -6.90
C PHE A 76 10.90 -5.20 -6.92
N TYR A 77 10.00 -5.35 -7.89
CA TYR A 77 9.04 -6.45 -7.95
C TYR A 77 9.24 -7.37 -9.16
N GLY A 78 10.02 -6.96 -10.16
CA GLY A 78 10.22 -7.74 -11.38
C GLY A 78 9.02 -7.75 -12.35
N PHE A 79 7.95 -7.01 -12.06
CA PHE A 79 6.78 -6.97 -12.95
C PHE A 79 7.09 -6.22 -14.24
N ARG A 80 6.65 -6.81 -15.33
CA ARG A 80 6.84 -6.24 -16.68
C ARG A 80 5.88 -5.09 -16.97
N HIS A 81 4.66 -5.19 -16.47
CA HIS A 81 3.58 -4.24 -16.74
C HIS A 81 3.07 -3.60 -15.46
N VAL A 82 2.75 -2.33 -15.53
CA VAL A 82 2.20 -1.54 -14.43
C VAL A 82 0.92 -0.88 -14.93
N VAL A 83 -0.17 -1.12 -14.23
CA VAL A 83 -1.47 -0.48 -14.49
C VAL A 83 -1.88 0.27 -13.24
N PRO A 84 -1.66 1.58 -13.17
CA PRO A 84 -2.08 2.37 -12.03
C PRO A 84 -3.60 2.48 -11.98
N THR A 85 -4.14 2.37 -10.78
CA THR A 85 -5.56 2.55 -10.48
C THR A 85 -5.73 3.67 -9.46
N HIS A 86 -6.92 4.26 -9.40
CA HIS A 86 -7.19 5.34 -8.44
C HIS A 86 -7.08 4.89 -6.98
N GLN A 87 -7.27 3.58 -6.71
CA GLN A 87 -7.13 2.97 -5.38
C GLN A 87 -7.10 1.44 -5.48
N GLY A 88 -6.66 0.76 -4.40
CA GLY A 88 -6.50 -0.69 -4.35
C GLY A 88 -7.78 -1.46 -4.67
N ARG A 89 -8.94 -1.04 -4.14
CA ARG A 89 -10.23 -1.70 -4.44
C ARG A 89 -10.67 -1.55 -5.89
N GLY A 90 -10.20 -0.54 -6.60
CA GLY A 90 -10.36 -0.43 -8.05
C GLY A 90 -9.56 -1.51 -8.79
N ALA A 91 -8.33 -1.76 -8.35
CA ALA A 91 -7.51 -2.85 -8.87
C ALA A 91 -8.14 -4.22 -8.59
N GLU A 92 -8.65 -4.46 -7.38
CA GLU A 92 -9.38 -5.69 -7.03
C GLU A 92 -10.58 -5.94 -7.96
N ASN A 93 -11.35 -4.90 -8.23
CA ASN A 93 -12.51 -5.00 -9.13
C ASN A 93 -12.08 -5.40 -10.55
N LEU A 94 -11.09 -4.71 -11.11
CA LEU A 94 -10.58 -5.01 -12.45
C LEU A 94 -10.03 -6.43 -12.53
N LEU A 95 -9.24 -6.85 -11.56
CA LEU A 95 -8.66 -8.18 -11.50
C LEU A 95 -9.75 -9.25 -11.40
N SER A 96 -10.74 -9.04 -10.53
CA SER A 96 -11.87 -9.96 -10.35
C SER A 96 -12.67 -10.13 -11.64
N ARG A 97 -12.93 -9.04 -12.37
CA ARG A 97 -13.62 -9.10 -13.67
C ARG A 97 -12.89 -9.91 -14.73
N ILE A 98 -11.56 -9.91 -14.68
CA ILE A 98 -10.73 -10.61 -15.67
C ILE A 98 -10.58 -12.09 -15.31
N LEU A 99 -10.33 -12.40 -14.04
CA LEU A 99 -9.93 -13.72 -13.60
C LEU A 99 -11.08 -14.59 -13.13
N ILE A 100 -12.15 -14.00 -12.58
CA ILE A 100 -13.23 -14.77 -11.96
C ILE A 100 -14.34 -15.03 -12.96
N ARG A 101 -14.84 -16.26 -12.93
CA ARG A 101 -15.98 -16.74 -13.73
C ARG A 101 -17.02 -17.34 -12.78
N PRO A 102 -18.31 -17.35 -13.16
CA PRO A 102 -19.34 -18.06 -12.41
C PRO A 102 -18.94 -19.50 -12.11
N GLY A 103 -19.07 -19.89 -10.84
CA GLY A 103 -18.73 -21.22 -10.36
C GLY A 103 -17.26 -21.39 -9.88
N HIS A 104 -16.40 -20.40 -10.05
CA HIS A 104 -15.07 -20.45 -9.45
C HIS A 104 -15.16 -20.44 -7.93
N VAL A 105 -14.36 -21.28 -7.28
CA VAL A 105 -14.16 -21.28 -5.84
C VAL A 105 -12.84 -20.60 -5.53
N ILE A 106 -12.87 -19.61 -4.65
CA ILE A 106 -11.69 -18.80 -4.29
C ILE A 106 -11.36 -19.09 -2.82
N PRO A 107 -10.41 -20.00 -2.55
CA PRO A 107 -9.96 -20.25 -1.18
C PRO A 107 -9.08 -19.10 -0.71
N GLN A 108 -9.37 -18.57 0.45
CA GLN A 108 -8.62 -17.49 1.06
C GLN A 108 -8.77 -17.50 2.57
N ASN A 109 -7.72 -17.11 3.27
CA ASN A 109 -7.80 -16.84 4.69
C ASN A 109 -7.99 -15.34 4.95
N MET A 110 -8.72 -14.98 6.00
CA MET A 110 -8.89 -13.60 6.47
C MET A 110 -9.11 -12.59 5.34
N TYR A 111 -10.23 -12.68 4.67
CA TYR A 111 -10.57 -11.78 3.58
C TYR A 111 -10.78 -10.33 4.05
N PHE A 112 -10.45 -9.39 3.19
CA PHE A 112 -10.93 -8.02 3.32
C PHE A 112 -12.30 -7.89 2.64
N THR A 113 -13.21 -7.12 3.23
CA THR A 113 -14.62 -7.06 2.81
C THR A 113 -14.81 -6.72 1.34
N THR A 114 -14.03 -5.81 0.78
CA THR A 114 -14.12 -5.43 -0.64
C THR A 114 -13.60 -6.51 -1.57
N THR A 115 -12.57 -7.25 -1.17
CA THR A 115 -12.03 -8.36 -1.96
C THR A 115 -13.09 -9.44 -2.18
N ARG A 116 -13.71 -9.90 -1.12
CA ARG A 116 -14.83 -10.86 -1.19
C ARG A 116 -15.98 -10.34 -2.05
N ALA A 117 -16.41 -9.10 -1.81
CA ALA A 117 -17.50 -8.49 -2.55
C ALA A 117 -17.23 -8.48 -4.06
N HIS A 118 -16.02 -8.09 -4.49
CA HIS A 118 -15.67 -8.09 -5.92
C HIS A 118 -15.60 -9.49 -6.52
N GLN A 119 -15.18 -10.49 -5.76
CA GLN A 119 -15.15 -11.88 -6.21
C GLN A 119 -16.56 -12.45 -6.38
N GLU A 120 -17.44 -12.25 -5.39
CA GLU A 120 -18.82 -12.73 -5.42
C GLU A 120 -19.67 -12.02 -6.49
N LEU A 121 -19.48 -10.71 -6.69
CA LEU A 121 -20.14 -9.93 -7.76
C LEU A 121 -19.81 -10.44 -9.18
N ASN A 122 -18.69 -11.11 -9.34
CA ASN A 122 -18.30 -11.74 -10.61
C ASN A 122 -18.63 -13.22 -10.68
N GLY A 123 -19.47 -13.73 -9.77
CA GLY A 123 -19.98 -15.09 -9.76
C GLY A 123 -19.06 -16.13 -9.13
N GLY A 124 -17.99 -15.69 -8.45
CA GLY A 124 -17.16 -16.55 -7.66
C GLY A 124 -17.79 -16.89 -6.31
N ARG A 125 -17.37 -17.99 -5.73
CA ARG A 125 -17.70 -18.37 -4.35
C ARG A 125 -16.44 -18.25 -3.49
N PHE A 126 -16.51 -17.39 -2.49
CA PHE A 126 -15.46 -17.29 -1.49
C PHE A 126 -15.52 -18.52 -0.57
N GLU A 127 -14.36 -19.08 -0.25
CA GLU A 127 -14.22 -20.19 0.71
C GLU A 127 -13.15 -19.82 1.74
N ASP A 128 -13.57 -19.73 2.98
CA ASP A 128 -12.65 -19.51 4.09
C ASP A 128 -11.94 -20.81 4.44
N VAL A 129 -10.61 -20.79 4.46
CA VAL A 129 -9.75 -21.97 4.67
C VAL A 129 -8.93 -21.90 5.97
N ILE A 130 -9.36 -21.06 6.92
CA ILE A 130 -8.79 -21.05 8.27
C ILE A 130 -9.58 -22.00 9.17
#